data_56bc57d5e2c6c4d1619033a1c76cbf2d
#
_entry.id   56bc57d5e2c6c4d1619033a1c76cbf2d
#
_cell.length_a   1.000
_cell.length_b   1.000
_cell.length_c   1.000
_cell.angle_alpha   90.00
_cell.angle_beta   90.00
_cell.angle_gamma   90.00
#
_symmetry.space_group_name_H-M   'P 1'
#
loop_
_entity.id
_entity.type
_entity.pdbx_description
1 polymer ?
#
loop_
_entity_poly.entity_id
_entity_poly.type
_entity_poly.pdbx_seq_one_letter_code
_entity_poly.pdbx_strand_id
1 'polypeptide(L)'
;MLFSNERSNGNKSRMINFQISPDQYKHWRPSFDGAVAHLSMDVQEDETLADGYKLKLNSYDLGVDIELADAIQRIRFEHPEVRAVVVTSLKPRIFCAGANIYMLGTSSHAFKVNFCKFTNETRCAIEDDSRASGRRYIAALNGTASGGGYELAIACDEIYLVDDGNSAVSLPEVPLLGVLPGTGGLTRLVDKRKVRRDRADVFSTLAEGLKGKRAKEWGLIDDTFTTTKFQEAIDKRVAQIVSSFETKQPAPIGIKLNPLTVGAGLVPARSDSPERAGTSPAATDDARDYKYVSLKFHRDRRYVDLTMRGPECGPQKNAEQIQHMGENYWPLRAYRELDDALLHLRVNEPEIGLVCIRTQGEIQNVLDRDAELAANRDHWLVREIILQMARVLRRLDLTAKSFFSIIEPGSCFAGNLFELLLASDRSYMLNNPDEMVEIMPGELNAGAFPMSNGLTRLQSRFLAEPKKAYEAFARERPFDTEEAEAAGLVTFAPDDLDWDDEIRMAIEERTSLSPDALTGMEASLRFAGPETMDTKIYGRLTAWQNWIFQRPNAVGPNGALTNYGKPTQAKFDYKRT
;
A
#
# COMPACT_ATOMS: atom_id res chain seq x y z
N MET A 1 1.78 -28.02 -34.96
CA MET A 1 1.81 -29.41 -34.49
C MET A 1 2.54 -29.46 -33.17
N LEU A 2 1.95 -30.12 -32.18
CA LEU A 2 2.46 -30.45 -30.85
C LEU A 2 2.44 -29.30 -29.81
N PHE A 3 1.28 -29.14 -29.17
CA PHE A 3 1.20 -28.80 -27.76
C PHE A 3 0.42 -29.92 -27.07
N SER A 4 1.19 -30.73 -26.37
CA SER A 4 0.67 -31.80 -25.50
C SER A 4 0.06 -31.18 -24.25
N ASN A 5 -1.16 -31.62 -23.94
CA ASN A 5 -1.81 -31.46 -22.64
C ASN A 5 -0.94 -32.10 -21.53
N GLU A 6 -0.21 -31.33 -20.77
CA GLU A 6 0.25 -31.76 -19.47
C GLU A 6 -0.64 -31.12 -18.39
N ARG A 7 -1.42 -31.98 -17.76
CA ARG A 7 -2.12 -31.69 -16.50
C ARG A 7 -1.04 -31.40 -15.45
N SER A 8 -0.88 -30.16 -15.06
CA SER A 8 0.00 -29.77 -13.97
C SER A 8 -0.53 -30.35 -12.67
N ASN A 9 0.23 -31.23 -12.06
CA ASN A 9 0.13 -31.61 -10.67
C ASN A 9 0.13 -30.34 -9.80
N GLY A 10 -0.82 -30.28 -8.86
CA GLY A 10 -1.09 -29.14 -8.00
C GLY A 10 0.12 -28.68 -7.19
N ASN A 11 0.83 -27.71 -7.73
CA ASN A 11 1.72 -26.87 -6.95
C ASN A 11 0.83 -25.78 -6.34
N LYS A 12 0.34 -25.98 -5.11
CA LYS A 12 -0.25 -24.89 -4.31
C LYS A 12 0.83 -23.82 -4.23
N SER A 13 0.68 -22.70 -4.94
CA SER A 13 1.60 -21.58 -4.83
C SER A 13 1.71 -21.22 -3.34
N ARG A 14 2.94 -21.22 -2.82
CA ARG A 14 3.20 -20.91 -1.42
C ARG A 14 2.61 -19.52 -1.11
N MET A 15 1.71 -19.47 -0.14
CA MET A 15 1.07 -18.21 0.28
C MET A 15 2.14 -17.25 0.79
N ILE A 16 2.16 -16.02 0.29
CA ILE A 16 3.11 -14.98 0.69
C ILE A 16 2.63 -14.34 1.98
N ASN A 17 3.50 -14.36 2.99
CA ASN A 17 3.25 -13.71 4.28
C ASN A 17 3.97 -12.36 4.33
N PHE A 18 3.23 -11.30 4.68
CA PHE A 18 3.77 -9.95 4.83
C PHE A 18 4.13 -9.63 6.28
N GLN A 19 3.82 -10.52 7.23
CA GLN A 19 4.18 -10.35 8.63
C GLN A 19 5.55 -10.99 8.87
N ILE A 20 6.52 -10.17 9.30
CA ILE A 20 7.89 -10.57 9.56
C ILE A 20 8.44 -9.80 10.77
N SER A 21 9.51 -10.30 11.36
CA SER A 21 10.25 -9.63 12.44
C SER A 21 11.76 -9.62 12.15
N PRO A 22 12.54 -8.71 12.73
CA PRO A 22 13.96 -8.54 12.41
C PRO A 22 14.83 -9.78 12.63
N ASP A 23 14.46 -10.66 13.53
CA ASP A 23 15.12 -11.96 13.76
C ASP A 23 14.93 -12.96 12.62
N GLN A 24 13.94 -12.72 11.76
CA GLN A 24 13.64 -13.53 10.58
C GLN A 24 14.23 -12.96 9.29
N TYR A 25 14.81 -11.74 9.33
CA TYR A 25 15.37 -11.12 8.14
C TYR A 25 16.54 -11.92 7.59
N LYS A 26 16.53 -12.13 6.28
CA LYS A 26 17.56 -12.83 5.53
C LYS A 26 18.44 -11.89 4.74
N HIS A 27 17.87 -10.77 4.29
CA HIS A 27 18.44 -9.88 3.27
C HIS A 27 18.84 -8.51 3.80
N TRP A 28 18.18 -8.03 4.83
CA TRP A 28 18.48 -6.72 5.43
C TRP A 28 19.07 -6.88 6.82
N ARG A 29 20.03 -6.02 7.15
CA ARG A 29 20.69 -5.95 8.46
C ARG A 29 20.50 -4.54 9.01
N PRO A 30 19.37 -4.27 9.71
CA PRO A 30 19.20 -3.02 10.41
C PRO A 30 20.12 -2.96 11.63
N SER A 31 20.73 -1.79 11.87
CA SER A 31 21.45 -1.49 13.11
C SER A 31 21.23 -0.05 13.50
N PHE A 32 21.32 0.24 14.80
CA PHE A 32 20.96 1.52 15.39
C PHE A 32 22.11 2.02 16.27
N ASP A 33 22.47 3.29 16.08
CA ASP A 33 23.45 3.99 16.90
C ASP A 33 22.90 5.39 17.27
N GLY A 34 22.27 5.49 18.42
CA GLY A 34 21.61 6.70 18.86
C GLY A 34 20.59 7.22 17.86
N ALA A 35 20.82 8.40 17.31
CA ALA A 35 19.93 9.03 16.32
C ALA A 35 20.14 8.55 14.87
N VAL A 36 20.94 7.52 14.65
CA VAL A 36 21.27 6.99 13.31
C VAL A 36 20.82 5.56 13.17
N ALA A 37 20.12 5.26 12.08
CA ALA A 37 19.84 3.91 11.67
C ALA A 37 20.63 3.56 10.41
N HIS A 38 21.17 2.35 10.34
CA HIS A 38 21.77 1.78 9.14
C HIS A 38 20.90 0.64 8.62
N LEU A 39 20.45 0.76 7.39
CA LEU A 39 19.78 -0.30 6.63
C LEU A 39 20.79 -0.86 5.62
N SER A 40 21.45 -1.95 6.00
CA SER A 40 22.47 -2.57 5.18
C SER A 40 21.90 -3.76 4.40
N MET A 41 21.94 -3.68 3.06
CA MET A 41 21.49 -4.74 2.17
C MET A 41 22.57 -5.83 2.06
N ASP A 42 22.20 -7.08 2.41
CA ASP A 42 23.04 -8.28 2.30
C ASP A 42 22.20 -9.43 1.76
N VAL A 43 21.77 -9.32 0.51
CA VAL A 43 20.85 -10.30 -0.08
C VAL A 43 21.50 -11.66 -0.17
N GLN A 44 20.85 -12.66 0.44
CA GLN A 44 21.26 -14.08 0.37
C GLN A 44 20.74 -14.68 -0.92
N GLU A 45 21.66 -15.13 -1.77
CA GLU A 45 21.37 -15.51 -3.16
C GLU A 45 20.36 -16.65 -3.30
N ASP A 46 20.39 -17.59 -2.37
CA ASP A 46 19.58 -18.81 -2.38
C ASP A 46 18.28 -18.70 -1.57
N GLU A 47 18.09 -17.60 -0.83
CA GLU A 47 16.92 -17.35 0.01
C GLU A 47 15.82 -16.60 -0.78
N THR A 48 15.25 -17.26 -1.77
CA THR A 48 14.23 -16.73 -2.68
C THR A 48 12.81 -17.04 -2.21
N LEU A 49 11.83 -16.22 -2.63
CA LEU A 49 10.41 -16.49 -2.38
C LEU A 49 9.88 -17.70 -3.14
N ALA A 50 10.44 -18.01 -4.29
CA ALA A 50 10.06 -19.14 -5.14
C ALA A 50 11.28 -19.81 -5.73
N ASP A 51 11.12 -21.07 -6.14
CA ASP A 51 12.17 -21.84 -6.79
C ASP A 51 12.49 -21.31 -8.21
N GLY A 52 13.66 -21.63 -8.73
CA GLY A 52 14.02 -21.43 -10.13
C GLY A 52 14.83 -20.16 -10.43
N TYR A 53 15.20 -19.35 -9.44
CA TYR A 53 16.10 -18.21 -9.60
C TYR A 53 17.03 -18.02 -8.39
N LYS A 54 18.04 -17.17 -8.54
CA LYS A 54 18.94 -16.74 -7.47
C LYS A 54 19.04 -15.21 -7.44
N LEU A 55 19.18 -14.66 -6.24
CA LEU A 55 19.27 -13.21 -6.00
C LEU A 55 20.72 -12.70 -6.07
N LYS A 56 21.35 -12.81 -7.22
CA LYS A 56 22.74 -12.40 -7.42
C LYS A 56 22.90 -10.87 -7.40
N LEU A 57 24.05 -10.39 -6.99
CA LEU A 57 24.43 -8.97 -7.01
C LEU A 57 23.45 -8.06 -6.24
N ASN A 58 22.97 -8.51 -5.10
CA ASN A 58 21.90 -7.83 -4.36
C ASN A 58 20.67 -7.52 -5.22
N SER A 59 20.37 -8.34 -6.23
CA SER A 59 19.06 -8.25 -6.89
C SER A 59 17.96 -8.66 -5.89
N TYR A 60 16.75 -8.18 -6.10
CA TYR A 60 15.70 -8.40 -5.13
C TYR A 60 14.43 -8.99 -5.77
N ASP A 61 13.70 -9.74 -4.96
CA ASP A 61 12.31 -10.15 -5.17
C ASP A 61 11.41 -9.49 -4.11
N LEU A 62 10.15 -9.93 -4.05
CA LEU A 62 9.19 -9.39 -3.08
C LEU A 62 9.60 -9.64 -1.63
N GLY A 63 10.34 -10.74 -1.33
CA GLY A 63 10.80 -11.05 0.02
C GLY A 63 11.78 -10.00 0.56
N VAL A 64 12.71 -9.57 -0.28
CA VAL A 64 13.66 -8.48 0.07
C VAL A 64 12.92 -7.17 0.36
N ASP A 65 11.91 -6.84 -0.43
CA ASP A 65 11.11 -5.63 -0.23
C ASP A 65 10.17 -5.71 0.99
N ILE A 66 9.67 -6.90 1.36
CA ILE A 66 8.90 -7.11 2.60
C ILE A 66 9.76 -6.77 3.82
N GLU A 67 11.00 -7.24 3.88
CA GLU A 67 11.91 -6.91 4.97
C GLU A 67 12.21 -5.41 5.03
N LEU A 68 12.41 -4.76 3.88
CA LEU A 68 12.64 -3.31 3.83
C LEU A 68 11.41 -2.51 4.32
N ALA A 69 10.22 -2.91 3.90
CA ALA A 69 8.97 -2.27 4.31
C ALA A 69 8.76 -2.38 5.83
N ASP A 70 8.99 -3.57 6.40
CA ASP A 70 8.93 -3.79 7.84
C ASP A 70 10.01 -2.97 8.59
N ALA A 71 11.25 -2.95 8.08
CA ALA A 71 12.33 -2.16 8.68
C ALA A 71 12.01 -0.66 8.73
N ILE A 72 11.46 -0.09 7.66
CA ILE A 72 11.03 1.32 7.62
C ILE A 72 9.91 1.57 8.65
N GLN A 73 8.95 0.66 8.75
CA GLN A 73 7.87 0.80 9.73
C GLN A 73 8.39 0.73 11.17
N ARG A 74 9.36 -0.16 11.46
CA ARG A 74 9.99 -0.25 12.78
C ARG A 74 10.79 1.00 13.13
N ILE A 75 11.55 1.56 12.20
CA ILE A 75 12.22 2.85 12.41
C ILE A 75 11.23 3.92 12.88
N ARG A 76 10.03 3.96 12.29
CA ARG A 76 9.01 4.96 12.64
C ARG A 76 8.40 4.76 14.02
N PHE A 77 8.17 3.53 14.43
CA PHE A 77 7.46 3.20 15.66
C PHE A 77 8.35 2.74 16.81
N GLU A 78 9.40 1.97 16.51
CA GLU A 78 10.29 1.43 17.54
C GLU A 78 11.48 2.38 17.85
N HIS A 79 11.89 3.20 16.85
CA HIS A 79 13.07 4.07 16.93
C HIS A 79 12.73 5.55 16.59
N PRO A 80 11.82 6.18 17.36
CA PRO A 80 11.45 7.58 17.09
C PRO A 80 12.58 8.59 17.34
N GLU A 81 13.66 8.18 18.01
CA GLU A 81 14.89 8.94 18.21
C GLU A 81 15.72 9.09 16.94
N VAL A 82 15.56 8.20 15.95
CA VAL A 82 16.33 8.23 14.69
C VAL A 82 16.03 9.49 13.90
N ARG A 83 17.09 10.15 13.42
CA ARG A 83 17.06 11.36 12.58
C ARG A 83 17.67 11.15 11.21
N ALA A 84 18.67 10.27 11.11
CA ALA A 84 19.32 9.91 9.86
C ALA A 84 19.22 8.40 9.63
N VAL A 85 18.89 8.00 8.40
CA VAL A 85 18.85 6.60 7.97
C VAL A 85 19.83 6.44 6.82
N VAL A 86 20.85 5.61 6.98
CA VAL A 86 21.83 5.30 5.94
C VAL A 86 21.44 3.98 5.28
N VAL A 87 21.11 4.02 4.01
CA VAL A 87 20.82 2.84 3.18
C VAL A 87 22.07 2.49 2.39
N THR A 88 22.64 1.31 2.62
CA THR A 88 23.90 0.87 2.01
C THR A 88 23.90 -0.63 1.71
N SER A 89 25.01 -1.16 1.23
CA SER A 89 25.20 -2.59 0.93
C SER A 89 26.41 -3.15 1.67
N LEU A 90 26.32 -4.41 2.11
CA LEU A 90 27.46 -5.16 2.64
C LEU A 90 28.21 -5.93 1.54
N LYS A 91 27.69 -5.97 0.31
CA LYS A 91 28.39 -6.59 -0.81
C LYS A 91 29.46 -5.63 -1.37
N PRO A 92 30.67 -6.11 -1.64
CA PRO A 92 31.72 -5.27 -2.21
C PRO A 92 31.40 -4.85 -3.66
N ARG A 93 31.59 -3.58 -3.98
CA ARG A 93 31.45 -3.00 -5.33
C ARG A 93 30.08 -3.09 -5.98
N ILE A 94 29.07 -3.49 -5.24
CA ILE A 94 27.69 -3.51 -5.72
C ILE A 94 26.77 -2.99 -4.62
N PHE A 95 25.98 -1.98 -4.93
CA PHE A 95 24.89 -1.57 -4.06
C PHE A 95 23.68 -2.49 -4.30
N CYS A 96 23.13 -2.47 -5.51
CA CYS A 96 21.98 -3.29 -5.87
C CYS A 96 21.82 -3.34 -7.40
N ALA A 97 21.65 -4.55 -7.94
CA ALA A 97 21.39 -4.75 -9.37
C ALA A 97 19.91 -4.59 -9.78
N GLY A 98 19.03 -4.27 -8.82
CA GLY A 98 17.59 -4.06 -9.07
C GLY A 98 16.75 -5.33 -8.96
N ALA A 99 15.53 -5.29 -9.48
CA ALA A 99 14.61 -6.41 -9.47
C ALA A 99 15.18 -7.62 -10.20
N ASN A 100 14.95 -8.82 -9.65
CA ASN A 100 15.48 -10.04 -10.26
C ASN A 100 14.82 -10.35 -11.61
N ILE A 101 15.60 -10.33 -12.66
CA ILE A 101 15.13 -10.47 -14.06
C ILE A 101 14.54 -11.87 -14.30
N TYR A 102 15.12 -12.92 -13.72
CA TYR A 102 14.62 -14.28 -13.86
C TYR A 102 13.26 -14.46 -13.16
N MET A 103 13.12 -13.93 -11.95
CA MET A 103 11.84 -13.86 -11.25
C MET A 103 10.80 -13.13 -12.11
N LEU A 104 11.14 -11.96 -12.66
CA LEU A 104 10.24 -11.21 -13.54
C LEU A 104 9.90 -12.01 -14.81
N GLY A 105 10.86 -12.70 -15.41
CA GLY A 105 10.65 -13.51 -16.63
C GLY A 105 9.66 -14.66 -16.41
N THR A 106 9.70 -15.31 -15.26
CA THR A 106 8.91 -16.52 -14.95
C THR A 106 7.60 -16.26 -14.20
N SER A 107 7.44 -15.08 -13.61
CA SER A 107 6.24 -14.74 -12.82
C SER A 107 5.02 -14.44 -13.69
N SER A 108 3.83 -14.65 -13.11
CA SER A 108 2.58 -14.25 -13.73
C SER A 108 2.48 -12.72 -13.88
N HIS A 109 1.65 -12.27 -14.81
CA HIS A 109 1.40 -10.84 -15.00
C HIS A 109 0.89 -10.17 -13.71
N ALA A 110 -0.09 -10.78 -13.03
CA ALA A 110 -0.63 -10.26 -11.79
C ALA A 110 0.45 -10.11 -10.69
N PHE A 111 1.33 -11.10 -10.56
CA PHE A 111 2.44 -11.03 -9.61
C PHE A 111 3.39 -9.87 -9.93
N LYS A 112 3.81 -9.71 -11.20
CA LYS A 112 4.72 -8.64 -11.63
C LYS A 112 4.17 -7.25 -11.28
N VAL A 113 2.89 -7.01 -11.58
CA VAL A 113 2.25 -5.71 -11.31
C VAL A 113 2.13 -5.47 -9.81
N ASN A 114 1.69 -6.45 -9.02
CA ASN A 114 1.56 -6.29 -7.58
C ASN A 114 2.93 -6.17 -6.87
N PHE A 115 3.97 -6.86 -7.37
CA PHE A 115 5.35 -6.65 -6.94
C PHE A 115 5.79 -5.19 -7.16
N CYS A 116 5.62 -4.66 -8.37
CA CYS A 116 5.96 -3.26 -8.66
C CYS A 116 5.15 -2.27 -7.80
N LYS A 117 3.87 -2.53 -7.56
CA LYS A 117 3.04 -1.70 -6.68
C LYS A 117 3.58 -1.70 -5.25
N PHE A 118 3.86 -2.86 -4.67
CA PHE A 118 4.40 -2.96 -3.31
C PHE A 118 5.75 -2.27 -3.20
N THR A 119 6.64 -2.49 -4.16
CA THR A 119 7.94 -1.83 -4.24
C THR A 119 7.79 -0.30 -4.31
N ASN A 120 6.87 0.21 -5.12
CA ASN A 120 6.56 1.65 -5.18
C ASN A 120 6.04 2.19 -3.85
N GLU A 121 5.14 1.47 -3.18
CA GLU A 121 4.61 1.84 -1.86
C GLU A 121 5.74 1.93 -0.81
N THR A 122 6.69 1.01 -0.84
CA THR A 122 7.87 1.04 0.05
C THR A 122 8.75 2.27 -0.22
N ARG A 123 9.01 2.63 -1.49
CA ARG A 123 9.77 3.85 -1.86
C ARG A 123 9.00 5.12 -1.45
N CYS A 124 7.70 5.15 -1.68
CA CYS A 124 6.85 6.27 -1.23
C CYS A 124 6.80 6.38 0.30
N ALA A 125 6.92 5.27 1.05
CA ALA A 125 6.99 5.29 2.50
C ALA A 125 8.26 5.96 3.03
N ILE A 126 9.41 5.81 2.34
CA ILE A 126 10.65 6.55 2.62
C ILE A 126 10.41 8.05 2.46
N GLU A 127 9.83 8.46 1.34
CA GLU A 127 9.55 9.87 1.04
C GLU A 127 8.51 10.48 1.99
N ASP A 128 7.51 9.69 2.39
CA ASP A 128 6.50 10.09 3.36
C ASP A 128 7.11 10.29 4.75
N ASP A 129 8.02 9.41 5.16
CA ASP A 129 8.73 9.53 6.42
C ASP A 129 9.63 10.77 6.45
N SER A 130 10.40 11.01 5.40
CA SER A 130 11.23 12.23 5.29
C SER A 130 10.40 13.50 5.40
N ARG A 131 9.26 13.55 4.70
CA ARG A 131 8.38 14.71 4.66
C ARG A 131 7.64 14.93 5.98
N ALA A 132 7.08 13.86 6.56
CA ALA A 132 6.16 13.95 7.68
C ALA A 132 6.87 13.88 9.05
N SER A 133 7.92 13.06 9.18
CA SER A 133 8.64 12.85 10.42
C SER A 133 9.97 13.64 10.48
N GLY A 134 10.40 14.19 9.33
CA GLY A 134 11.63 14.98 9.21
C GLY A 134 12.91 14.17 9.21
N ARG A 135 12.85 12.83 9.26
CA ARG A 135 14.03 11.96 9.09
C ARG A 135 14.69 12.19 7.74
N ARG A 136 15.99 11.98 7.66
CA ARG A 136 16.73 12.09 6.41
C ARG A 136 17.30 10.74 6.01
N TYR A 137 16.98 10.32 4.79
CA TYR A 137 17.48 9.08 4.20
C TYR A 137 18.65 9.37 3.27
N ILE A 138 19.79 8.73 3.52
CA ILE A 138 21.00 8.82 2.71
C ILE A 138 21.21 7.47 1.99
N ALA A 139 21.24 7.47 0.67
CA ALA A 139 21.71 6.33 -0.11
C ALA A 139 23.23 6.41 -0.24
N ALA A 140 23.94 5.57 0.52
CA ALA A 140 25.40 5.44 0.47
C ALA A 140 25.78 4.30 -0.49
N LEU A 141 25.96 4.64 -1.76
CA LEU A 141 26.25 3.70 -2.84
C LEU A 141 27.72 3.31 -2.83
N ASN A 142 28.06 2.25 -2.08
CA ASN A 142 29.40 1.67 -2.01
C ASN A 142 29.81 0.86 -3.26
N GLY A 143 28.98 0.88 -4.29
CA GLY A 143 29.14 0.21 -5.56
C GLY A 143 28.05 0.58 -6.54
N THR A 144 27.98 -0.14 -7.66
CA THR A 144 27.00 0.09 -8.72
C THR A 144 25.56 -0.07 -8.23
N ALA A 145 24.70 0.89 -8.58
CA ALA A 145 23.26 0.86 -8.37
C ALA A 145 22.54 0.89 -9.73
N SER A 146 21.86 -0.20 -10.09
CA SER A 146 21.25 -0.37 -11.40
C SER A 146 19.77 -0.66 -11.31
N GLY A 147 18.98 -0.12 -12.23
CA GLY A 147 17.54 -0.36 -12.30
C GLY A 147 16.84 -0.05 -10.99
N GLY A 148 16.05 -1.00 -10.48
CA GLY A 148 15.38 -0.86 -9.20
C GLY A 148 16.29 -0.58 -8.00
N GLY A 149 17.59 -0.86 -8.08
CA GLY A 149 18.59 -0.47 -7.08
C GLY A 149 18.83 1.03 -7.09
N TYR A 150 18.92 1.65 -8.25
CA TYR A 150 18.98 3.10 -8.36
C TYR A 150 17.62 3.74 -8.06
N GLU A 151 16.50 3.09 -8.39
CA GLU A 151 15.17 3.53 -8.02
C GLU A 151 14.96 3.59 -6.50
N LEU A 152 15.59 2.70 -5.72
CA LEU A 152 15.65 2.78 -4.27
C LEU A 152 16.47 4.00 -3.83
N ALA A 153 17.64 4.22 -4.44
CA ALA A 153 18.50 5.36 -4.11
C ALA A 153 17.82 6.71 -4.34
N ILE A 154 17.11 6.90 -5.46
CA ILE A 154 16.40 8.16 -5.73
C ILE A 154 15.13 8.37 -4.88
N ALA A 155 14.65 7.35 -4.18
CA ALA A 155 13.64 7.52 -3.14
C ALA A 155 14.20 8.14 -1.86
N CYS A 156 15.50 8.02 -1.59
CA CYS A 156 16.19 8.69 -0.48
C CYS A 156 16.31 10.20 -0.72
N ASP A 157 16.64 10.96 0.33
CA ASP A 157 16.81 12.41 0.27
C ASP A 157 18.13 12.80 -0.41
N GLU A 158 19.20 12.06 -0.13
CA GLU A 158 20.55 12.31 -0.61
C GLU A 158 21.18 11.02 -1.14
N ILE A 159 21.99 11.14 -2.20
CA ILE A 159 22.65 10.02 -2.88
C ILE A 159 24.14 10.30 -3.00
N TYR A 160 24.96 9.45 -2.40
CA TYR A 160 26.42 9.50 -2.51
C TYR A 160 26.96 8.25 -3.18
N LEU A 161 27.82 8.43 -4.18
CA LEU A 161 28.41 7.33 -4.95
C LEU A 161 29.91 7.23 -4.67
N VAL A 162 30.40 6.02 -4.45
CA VAL A 162 31.83 5.77 -4.40
C VAL A 162 32.48 6.01 -5.79
N ASP A 163 33.58 6.75 -5.83
CA ASP A 163 34.38 6.95 -7.04
C ASP A 163 35.58 5.97 -7.01
N ASP A 164 35.32 4.76 -7.48
CA ASP A 164 36.29 3.68 -7.63
C ASP A 164 36.66 3.43 -9.11
N GLY A 165 36.21 4.30 -10.02
CA GLY A 165 36.40 4.21 -11.46
C GLY A 165 35.46 3.22 -12.17
N ASN A 166 34.72 2.39 -11.44
CA ASN A 166 33.83 1.36 -12.01
C ASN A 166 32.36 1.56 -11.63
N SER A 167 32.08 2.00 -10.41
CA SER A 167 30.73 2.16 -9.88
C SER A 167 29.94 3.20 -10.66
N ALA A 168 28.69 2.85 -11.02
CA ALA A 168 27.79 3.67 -11.81
C ALA A 168 26.37 3.63 -11.25
N VAL A 169 25.57 4.63 -11.60
CA VAL A 169 24.11 4.60 -11.49
C VAL A 169 23.51 4.43 -12.88
N SER A 170 22.43 3.62 -13.01
CA SER A 170 21.82 3.35 -14.32
C SER A 170 20.33 3.00 -14.20
N LEU A 171 19.58 3.24 -15.28
CA LEU A 171 18.22 2.74 -15.51
C LEU A 171 18.19 1.96 -16.84
N PRO A 172 18.71 0.73 -16.88
CA PRO A 172 18.97 0.01 -18.12
C PRO A 172 17.75 -0.78 -18.64
N GLU A 173 16.57 -0.57 -18.10
CA GLU A 173 15.38 -1.36 -18.42
C GLU A 173 14.95 -1.21 -19.88
N VAL A 174 14.99 0.01 -20.41
CA VAL A 174 14.61 0.27 -21.81
C VAL A 174 15.55 -0.41 -22.78
N PRO A 175 16.89 -0.17 -22.72
CA PRO A 175 17.81 -0.75 -23.71
C PRO A 175 18.04 -2.24 -23.56
N LEU A 176 17.94 -2.82 -22.34
CA LEU A 176 18.28 -4.23 -22.12
C LEU A 176 17.07 -5.15 -22.02
N LEU A 177 15.95 -4.67 -21.49
CA LEU A 177 14.81 -5.51 -21.14
C LEU A 177 13.55 -5.18 -21.93
N GLY A 178 13.52 -4.06 -22.67
CA GLY A 178 12.34 -3.60 -23.40
C GLY A 178 11.16 -3.27 -22.49
N VAL A 179 11.43 -2.90 -21.23
CA VAL A 179 10.42 -2.46 -20.25
C VAL A 179 10.83 -1.12 -19.66
N LEU A 180 9.99 -0.55 -18.80
CA LEU A 180 10.30 0.71 -18.11
C LEU A 180 10.91 0.45 -16.73
N PRO A 181 11.68 1.41 -16.17
CA PRO A 181 11.96 1.49 -14.74
C PRO A 181 10.62 1.64 -13.99
N GLY A 182 10.09 0.50 -13.52
CA GLY A 182 8.68 0.36 -13.08
C GLY A 182 8.41 0.77 -11.64
N THR A 183 9.46 1.08 -10.87
CA THR A 183 9.33 1.44 -9.45
C THR A 183 9.58 2.93 -9.18
N GLY A 184 9.17 3.76 -10.16
CA GLY A 184 9.08 5.21 -10.04
C GLY A 184 10.32 5.98 -10.48
N GLY A 185 11.29 5.31 -11.14
CA GLY A 185 12.55 5.89 -11.55
C GLY A 185 12.39 7.07 -12.47
N LEU A 186 11.63 6.93 -13.56
CA LEU A 186 11.46 8.00 -14.55
C LEU A 186 10.80 9.24 -13.93
N THR A 187 9.76 9.06 -13.13
CA THR A 187 9.06 10.18 -12.46
C THR A 187 9.98 10.88 -11.46
N ARG A 188 10.67 10.12 -10.59
CA ARG A 188 11.58 10.72 -9.61
C ARG A 188 12.78 11.42 -10.26
N LEU A 189 13.25 10.91 -11.40
CA LEU A 189 14.36 11.51 -12.13
C LEU A 189 14.05 12.95 -12.55
N VAL A 190 12.87 13.20 -13.09
CA VAL A 190 12.48 14.54 -13.58
C VAL A 190 11.77 15.38 -12.49
N ASP A 191 10.90 14.79 -11.69
CA ASP A 191 10.07 15.54 -10.73
C ASP A 191 10.74 15.75 -9.36
N LYS A 192 11.54 14.78 -8.88
CA LYS A 192 12.24 14.88 -7.59
C LYS A 192 13.67 15.38 -7.77
N ARG A 193 14.46 14.72 -8.60
CA ARG A 193 15.86 15.09 -8.88
C ARG A 193 16.03 16.30 -9.80
N LYS A 194 14.93 16.71 -10.48
CA LYS A 194 14.93 17.85 -11.44
C LYS A 194 15.96 17.69 -12.56
N VAL A 195 16.27 16.46 -12.94
CA VAL A 195 17.12 16.19 -14.09
C VAL A 195 16.42 16.72 -15.33
N ARG A 196 17.14 17.49 -16.13
CA ARG A 196 16.63 18.04 -17.38
C ARG A 196 16.19 16.92 -18.32
N ARG A 197 15.04 17.07 -18.97
CA ARG A 197 14.37 16.02 -19.76
C ARG A 197 15.28 15.34 -20.78
N ASP A 198 16.08 16.12 -21.51
CA ASP A 198 17.02 15.58 -22.51
C ASP A 198 18.12 14.70 -21.89
N ARG A 199 18.64 15.08 -20.71
CA ARG A 199 19.58 14.26 -19.94
C ARG A 199 18.93 13.01 -19.39
N ALA A 200 17.69 13.12 -18.93
CA ALA A 200 16.91 11.98 -18.45
C ALA A 200 16.65 10.97 -19.58
N ASP A 201 16.35 11.45 -20.80
CA ASP A 201 16.17 10.62 -21.99
C ASP A 201 17.46 9.82 -22.30
N VAL A 202 18.59 10.51 -22.42
CA VAL A 202 19.89 9.85 -22.66
C VAL A 202 20.22 8.85 -21.54
N PHE A 203 20.05 9.24 -20.27
CA PHE A 203 20.34 8.38 -19.13
C PHE A 203 19.49 7.10 -19.12
N SER A 204 18.22 7.21 -19.45
CA SER A 204 17.27 6.08 -19.45
C SER A 204 17.43 5.15 -20.66
N THR A 205 18.24 5.54 -21.66
CA THR A 205 18.57 4.74 -22.84
C THR A 205 20.02 4.26 -22.87
N LEU A 206 20.79 4.59 -21.83
CA LEU A 206 22.21 4.23 -21.69
C LEU A 206 22.36 3.04 -20.72
N ALA A 207 22.68 1.85 -21.25
CA ALA A 207 22.74 0.62 -20.47
C ALA A 207 23.79 0.63 -19.35
N GLU A 208 24.99 1.18 -19.64
CA GLU A 208 26.12 1.27 -18.71
C GLU A 208 25.96 2.35 -17.62
N GLY A 209 25.01 3.28 -17.80
CA GLY A 209 24.74 4.36 -16.85
C GLY A 209 25.85 5.43 -16.81
N LEU A 210 25.90 6.20 -15.73
CA LEU A 210 26.85 7.30 -15.52
C LEU A 210 27.61 7.13 -14.20
N LYS A 211 28.90 7.56 -14.20
CA LYS A 211 29.86 7.42 -13.11
C LYS A 211 30.31 8.78 -12.57
N GLY A 212 30.80 8.80 -11.34
CA GLY A 212 31.57 9.88 -10.73
C GLY A 212 31.03 11.28 -11.01
N LYS A 213 31.92 12.18 -11.43
CA LYS A 213 31.58 13.59 -11.69
C LYS A 213 30.42 13.78 -12.67
N ARG A 214 30.32 12.98 -13.73
CA ARG A 214 29.28 13.14 -14.74
C ARG A 214 27.89 12.82 -14.16
N ALA A 215 27.79 11.80 -13.29
CA ALA A 215 26.56 11.51 -12.58
C ALA A 215 26.13 12.69 -11.67
N LYS A 216 27.08 13.30 -10.96
CA LYS A 216 26.84 14.51 -10.16
C LYS A 216 26.44 15.72 -11.02
N GLU A 217 27.16 16.02 -12.08
CA GLU A 217 26.85 17.13 -13.01
C GLU A 217 25.46 17.04 -13.64
N TRP A 218 24.96 15.81 -13.81
CA TRP A 218 23.61 15.58 -14.35
C TRP A 218 22.52 15.57 -13.28
N GLY A 219 22.89 15.71 -12.00
CA GLY A 219 21.94 15.70 -10.89
C GLY A 219 21.45 14.30 -10.49
N LEU A 220 22.10 13.24 -11.00
CA LEU A 220 21.73 11.86 -10.67
C LEU A 220 22.11 11.47 -9.25
N ILE A 221 23.20 12.06 -8.74
CA ILE A 221 23.70 11.90 -7.37
C ILE A 221 24.01 13.27 -6.77
N ASP A 222 24.11 13.36 -5.46
CA ASP A 222 24.43 14.62 -4.77
C ASP A 222 25.94 14.84 -4.70
N ASP A 223 26.72 13.79 -4.39
CA ASP A 223 28.17 13.88 -4.47
C ASP A 223 28.83 12.51 -4.70
N THR A 224 30.16 12.54 -4.91
CA THR A 224 30.98 11.37 -5.12
C THR A 224 32.31 11.51 -4.39
N PHE A 225 32.81 10.42 -3.81
CA PHE A 225 34.03 10.38 -3.00
C PHE A 225 34.87 9.16 -3.33
N THR A 226 36.18 9.32 -3.32
CA THR A 226 37.09 8.18 -3.48
C THR A 226 36.85 7.11 -2.42
N THR A 227 37.15 5.86 -2.71
CA THR A 227 36.94 4.72 -1.81
C THR A 227 37.48 4.97 -0.39
N THR A 228 38.64 5.63 -0.27
CA THR A 228 39.29 5.92 1.01
C THR A 228 38.61 7.02 1.83
N LYS A 229 37.83 7.91 1.18
CA LYS A 229 37.14 9.03 1.82
C LYS A 229 35.63 8.82 1.92
N PHE A 230 35.12 7.76 1.33
CA PHE A 230 33.68 7.56 1.18
C PHE A 230 32.98 7.46 2.54
N GLN A 231 33.45 6.57 3.42
CA GLN A 231 32.86 6.37 4.73
C GLN A 231 32.94 7.64 5.59
N GLU A 232 34.11 8.29 5.63
CA GLU A 232 34.30 9.55 6.37
C GLU A 232 33.32 10.64 5.92
N ALA A 233 33.08 10.73 4.59
CA ALA A 233 32.15 11.71 4.04
C ALA A 233 30.69 11.43 4.46
N ILE A 234 30.28 10.14 4.46
CA ILE A 234 28.96 9.72 4.92
C ILE A 234 28.79 10.03 6.41
N ASP A 235 29.78 9.63 7.25
CA ASP A 235 29.74 9.85 8.70
C ASP A 235 29.65 11.34 9.03
N LYS A 236 30.42 12.17 8.34
CA LYS A 236 30.38 13.62 8.47
C LYS A 236 29.00 14.19 8.11
N ARG A 237 28.39 13.70 7.01
CA ARG A 237 27.08 14.17 6.59
C ARG A 237 25.99 13.74 7.58
N VAL A 238 26.03 12.52 8.05
CA VAL A 238 25.14 11.99 9.09
C VAL A 238 25.23 12.84 10.36
N ALA A 239 26.46 13.14 10.83
CA ALA A 239 26.68 13.99 12.01
C ALA A 239 26.08 15.41 11.81
N GLN A 240 26.19 15.99 10.60
CA GLN A 240 25.57 17.27 10.27
C GLN A 240 24.04 17.21 10.34
N ILE A 241 23.43 16.14 9.81
CA ILE A 241 21.99 15.94 9.89
C ILE A 241 21.56 15.83 11.34
N VAL A 242 22.18 14.94 12.12
CA VAL A 242 21.81 14.74 13.52
C VAL A 242 21.97 16.03 14.33
N SER A 243 23.05 16.78 14.12
CA SER A 243 23.28 18.06 14.83
C SER A 243 22.32 19.18 14.44
N SER A 244 21.66 19.08 13.27
CA SER A 244 20.65 20.07 12.85
C SER A 244 19.32 19.93 13.61
N PHE A 245 19.10 18.81 14.28
CA PHE A 245 17.93 18.61 15.14
C PHE A 245 18.25 19.10 16.56
N GLU A 246 17.81 20.31 16.89
CA GLU A 246 17.89 20.82 18.26
C GLU A 246 16.99 20.00 19.18
N THR A 247 17.57 19.22 20.08
CA THR A 247 16.82 18.45 21.07
C THR A 247 16.84 19.18 22.42
N LYS A 248 15.74 19.92 22.70
CA LYS A 248 15.47 20.44 24.04
C LYS A 248 14.74 19.44 24.95
N GLN A 249 14.35 18.30 24.43
CA GLN A 249 13.57 17.27 25.14
C GLN A 249 14.27 15.91 25.04
N PRO A 250 14.08 15.03 26.03
CA PRO A 250 14.55 13.64 25.95
C PRO A 250 14.01 12.97 24.68
N ALA A 251 14.80 12.08 24.10
CA ALA A 251 14.34 11.29 22.95
C ALA A 251 13.07 10.51 23.33
N PRO A 252 12.07 10.48 22.47
CA PRO A 252 10.85 9.71 22.73
C PRO A 252 11.18 8.22 22.78
N ILE A 253 10.45 7.49 23.61
CA ILE A 253 10.59 6.03 23.74
C ILE A 253 9.69 5.38 22.72
N GLY A 254 10.23 4.49 21.87
CA GLY A 254 9.49 3.75 20.87
C GLY A 254 8.53 2.71 21.45
N ILE A 255 7.63 2.24 20.63
CA ILE A 255 6.75 1.10 20.93
C ILE A 255 7.14 -0.10 20.09
N LYS A 256 7.09 -1.30 20.66
CA LYS A 256 7.38 -2.52 19.91
C LYS A 256 6.22 -2.90 19.00
N LEU A 257 6.53 -3.33 17.77
CA LEU A 257 5.57 -3.90 16.82
C LEU A 257 5.81 -5.40 16.69
N ASN A 258 4.86 -6.21 17.19
CA ASN A 258 4.90 -7.65 16.98
C ASN A 258 4.17 -8.03 15.67
N PRO A 259 4.57 -9.13 15.00
CA PRO A 259 3.81 -9.66 13.89
C PRO A 259 2.34 -9.92 14.27
N LEU A 260 1.45 -9.68 13.33
CA LEU A 260 0.02 -9.91 13.53
C LEU A 260 -0.27 -11.41 13.58
N THR A 261 -1.08 -11.84 14.53
CA THR A 261 -1.60 -13.21 14.60
C THR A 261 -2.88 -13.29 13.77
N VAL A 262 -2.91 -14.27 12.87
CA VAL A 262 -4.11 -14.64 12.11
C VAL A 262 -4.66 -15.91 12.74
N GLY A 263 -5.89 -15.84 13.27
CA GLY A 263 -6.58 -17.00 13.83
C GLY A 263 -7.59 -17.56 12.85
N ALA A 264 -7.98 -18.82 13.05
CA ALA A 264 -9.18 -19.37 12.43
C ALA A 264 -10.37 -18.98 13.31
N GLY A 265 -11.34 -18.28 12.70
CA GLY A 265 -12.68 -17.96 13.18
C GLY A 265 -12.89 -17.83 14.68
N LEU A 266 -12.88 -16.63 15.22
CA LEU A 266 -13.52 -16.33 16.49
C LEU A 266 -15.03 -16.31 16.26
N VAL A 267 -15.69 -17.46 16.45
CA VAL A 267 -17.14 -17.48 16.67
C VAL A 267 -17.38 -16.72 17.98
N PRO A 268 -18.29 -15.72 18.02
CA PRO A 268 -18.63 -15.08 19.29
C PRO A 268 -19.11 -16.16 20.27
N ALA A 269 -18.42 -16.27 21.41
CA ALA A 269 -18.81 -17.18 22.47
C ALA A 269 -20.20 -16.78 22.96
N ARG A 270 -21.22 -17.55 22.63
CA ARG A 270 -22.43 -17.61 23.44
C ARG A 270 -21.98 -18.14 24.80
N SER A 271 -22.21 -17.31 25.82
CA SER A 271 -22.08 -17.69 27.21
C SER A 271 -22.90 -18.94 27.44
N ASP A 272 -22.25 -20.03 27.79
CA ASP A 272 -22.63 -21.13 28.66
C ASP A 272 -22.01 -22.45 28.18
N SER A 273 -20.80 -22.74 28.63
CA SER A 273 -20.32 -24.07 29.05
C SER A 273 -18.79 -24.07 29.27
N PRO A 274 -18.29 -24.61 30.37
CA PRO A 274 -16.85 -24.71 30.62
C PRO A 274 -16.25 -25.96 29.99
N GLU A 275 -14.91 -25.85 29.71
CA GLU A 275 -13.97 -26.90 29.38
C GLU A 275 -13.95 -27.47 27.95
N ARG A 276 -12.97 -26.96 27.19
CA ARG A 276 -11.95 -27.83 26.52
C ARG A 276 -10.78 -26.98 26.04
N ALA A 277 -9.68 -27.03 26.79
CA ALA A 277 -8.36 -26.68 26.27
C ALA A 277 -7.99 -27.72 25.20
N GLY A 278 -7.76 -27.28 23.96
CA GLY A 278 -7.31 -28.16 22.92
C GLY A 278 -7.36 -27.51 21.54
N THR A 279 -6.19 -27.22 20.97
CA THR A 279 -5.88 -26.96 19.55
C THR A 279 -6.67 -25.86 18.86
N SER A 280 -6.01 -24.74 18.56
CA SER A 280 -6.49 -23.72 17.62
C SER A 280 -6.98 -24.39 16.34
N PRO A 281 -8.21 -24.11 15.86
CA PRO A 281 -8.65 -24.61 14.58
C PRO A 281 -7.75 -24.06 13.47
N ALA A 282 -7.37 -24.90 12.53
CA ALA A 282 -6.65 -24.50 11.33
C ALA A 282 -7.50 -23.48 10.57
N ALA A 283 -6.84 -22.42 10.02
CA ALA A 283 -7.50 -21.47 9.13
C ALA A 283 -8.25 -22.26 8.04
N THR A 284 -9.54 -22.02 7.92
CA THR A 284 -10.30 -22.60 6.80
C THR A 284 -9.93 -21.83 5.55
N ASP A 285 -9.87 -22.49 4.39
CA ASP A 285 -9.55 -21.83 3.11
C ASP A 285 -10.54 -20.68 2.77
N ASP A 286 -11.65 -20.54 3.51
CA ASP A 286 -12.74 -19.60 3.27
C ASP A 286 -12.81 -18.41 4.25
N ALA A 287 -11.92 -18.31 5.22
CA ALA A 287 -11.89 -17.20 6.18
C ALA A 287 -10.47 -16.84 6.64
N ARG A 288 -10.26 -15.55 6.92
CA ARG A 288 -9.04 -15.04 7.55
C ARG A 288 -9.43 -14.02 8.61
N ASP A 289 -9.19 -14.35 9.86
CA ASP A 289 -9.62 -13.56 10.99
C ASP A 289 -8.44 -12.95 11.75
N TYR A 290 -8.57 -11.66 12.01
CA TYR A 290 -7.75 -10.88 12.93
C TYR A 290 -8.62 -10.44 14.12
N LYS A 291 -8.06 -9.68 15.02
CA LYS A 291 -8.80 -9.15 16.17
C LYS A 291 -9.93 -8.19 15.75
N TYR A 292 -9.63 -7.26 14.84
CA TYR A 292 -10.57 -6.21 14.42
C TYR A 292 -10.96 -6.29 12.94
N VAL A 293 -10.27 -7.05 12.14
CA VAL A 293 -10.58 -7.24 10.72
C VAL A 293 -10.87 -8.72 10.46
N SER A 294 -11.82 -9.01 9.59
CA SER A 294 -12.05 -10.37 9.10
C SER A 294 -12.37 -10.38 7.61
N LEU A 295 -11.92 -11.43 6.93
CA LEU A 295 -12.22 -11.71 5.54
C LEU A 295 -13.02 -13.02 5.49
N LYS A 296 -14.19 -12.98 4.84
CA LYS A 296 -14.99 -14.17 4.53
C LYS A 296 -15.09 -14.29 3.02
N PHE A 297 -14.48 -15.36 2.46
CA PHE A 297 -14.37 -15.54 1.01
C PHE A 297 -15.58 -16.27 0.44
N HIS A 298 -16.09 -15.76 -0.68
CA HIS A 298 -17.11 -16.37 -1.55
C HIS A 298 -16.46 -16.63 -2.91
N ARG A 299 -15.60 -17.66 -2.95
CA ARG A 299 -14.70 -17.93 -4.08
C ARG A 299 -15.44 -18.28 -5.37
N ASP A 300 -16.54 -19.00 -5.28
CA ASP A 300 -17.43 -19.35 -6.40
C ASP A 300 -18.04 -18.09 -7.05
N ARG A 301 -18.27 -17.04 -6.26
CA ARG A 301 -18.82 -15.75 -6.70
C ARG A 301 -17.75 -14.65 -6.84
N ARG A 302 -16.47 -14.96 -6.59
CA ARG A 302 -15.30 -14.08 -6.74
C ARG A 302 -15.37 -12.76 -5.92
N TYR A 303 -15.99 -12.80 -4.75
CA TYR A 303 -15.99 -11.67 -3.82
C TYR A 303 -15.61 -12.11 -2.40
N VAL A 304 -15.34 -11.13 -1.57
CA VAL A 304 -15.02 -11.29 -0.16
C VAL A 304 -15.78 -10.25 0.66
N ASP A 305 -16.35 -10.64 1.79
CA ASP A 305 -16.78 -9.71 2.83
C ASP A 305 -15.55 -9.36 3.70
N LEU A 306 -15.21 -8.07 3.75
CA LEU A 306 -14.23 -7.51 4.65
C LEU A 306 -14.99 -6.78 5.75
N THR A 307 -14.95 -7.29 6.97
CA THR A 307 -15.60 -6.65 8.12
C THR A 307 -14.54 -6.02 9.01
N MET A 308 -14.71 -4.73 9.31
CA MET A 308 -13.87 -4.01 10.26
C MET A 308 -14.69 -3.68 11.53
N ARG A 309 -14.23 -4.19 12.68
CA ARG A 309 -14.88 -3.98 13.97
C ARG A 309 -14.40 -2.66 14.56
N GLY A 310 -15.35 -1.84 14.95
CA GLY A 310 -15.14 -0.59 15.68
C GLY A 310 -14.48 -0.81 17.05
N PRO A 311 -14.03 0.27 17.70
CA PRO A 311 -13.47 0.19 19.04
C PRO A 311 -14.54 -0.08 20.09
N GLU A 312 -14.13 -0.71 21.18
CA GLU A 312 -14.97 -0.85 22.36
C GLU A 312 -15.15 0.49 23.09
N CYS A 313 -16.28 0.63 23.80
CA CYS A 313 -16.52 1.76 24.68
C CYS A 313 -15.43 1.85 25.75
N GLY A 314 -15.02 3.05 26.08
CA GLY A 314 -14.01 3.28 27.11
C GLY A 314 -13.67 4.75 27.27
N PRO A 315 -13.07 5.13 28.41
CA PRO A 315 -12.72 6.53 28.67
C PRO A 315 -11.74 7.06 27.65
N GLN A 316 -11.80 8.37 27.43
CA GLN A 316 -10.81 9.06 26.60
C GLN A 316 -9.40 8.94 27.20
N LYS A 317 -8.42 8.75 26.33
CA LYS A 317 -7.03 8.53 26.70
C LYS A 317 -6.16 9.72 26.32
N ASN A 318 -5.24 10.07 27.20
CA ASN A 318 -4.18 11.00 26.88
C ASN A 318 -3.03 10.29 26.14
N ALA A 319 -2.06 11.07 25.66
CA ALA A 319 -0.94 10.56 24.89
C ALA A 319 -0.09 9.51 25.63
N GLU A 320 0.10 9.63 26.95
CA GLU A 320 0.85 8.66 27.76
C GLU A 320 0.12 7.32 27.85
N GLN A 321 -1.20 7.35 28.03
CA GLN A 321 -2.03 6.15 28.04
C GLN A 321 -2.04 5.46 26.67
N ILE A 322 -2.12 6.23 25.58
CA ILE A 322 -2.00 5.71 24.21
C ILE A 322 -0.63 5.04 24.01
N GLN A 323 0.44 5.68 24.48
CA GLN A 323 1.80 5.12 24.40
C GLN A 323 1.94 3.84 25.22
N HIS A 324 1.33 3.78 26.40
CA HIS A 324 1.32 2.56 27.21
C HIS A 324 0.58 1.40 26.55
N MET A 325 -0.52 1.67 25.83
CA MET A 325 -1.22 0.66 25.03
C MET A 325 -0.39 0.17 23.83
N GLY A 326 0.48 1.03 23.30
CA GLY A 326 1.38 0.72 22.20
C GLY A 326 0.64 0.15 20.99
N GLU A 327 1.12 -0.98 20.47
CA GLU A 327 0.53 -1.63 19.29
C GLU A 327 -0.91 -2.15 19.49
N ASN A 328 -1.38 -2.25 20.74
CA ASN A 328 -2.74 -2.71 21.06
C ASN A 328 -3.78 -1.58 21.03
N TYR A 329 -3.34 -0.32 20.87
CA TYR A 329 -4.26 0.79 20.69
C TYR A 329 -5.06 0.59 19.41
N TRP A 330 -6.41 0.65 19.50
CA TRP A 330 -7.31 0.23 18.43
C TRP A 330 -6.96 0.84 17.05
N PRO A 331 -6.75 2.17 16.90
CA PRO A 331 -6.46 2.74 15.59
C PRO A 331 -5.20 2.15 14.95
N LEU A 332 -4.13 1.93 15.72
CA LEU A 332 -2.91 1.31 15.21
C LEU A 332 -3.13 -0.15 14.86
N ARG A 333 -3.75 -0.91 15.77
CA ARG A 333 -3.93 -2.35 15.58
C ARG A 333 -4.87 -2.66 14.42
N ALA A 334 -6.05 -2.03 14.38
CA ALA A 334 -7.05 -2.28 13.36
C ALA A 334 -6.57 -1.90 11.96
N TYR A 335 -5.83 -0.80 11.83
CA TYR A 335 -5.27 -0.39 10.54
C TYR A 335 -4.07 -1.24 10.10
N ARG A 336 -3.26 -1.78 11.01
CA ARG A 336 -2.25 -2.79 10.66
C ARG A 336 -2.91 -4.07 10.14
N GLU A 337 -4.00 -4.49 10.75
CA GLU A 337 -4.78 -5.65 10.31
C GLU A 337 -5.43 -5.42 8.94
N LEU A 338 -6.00 -4.24 8.70
CA LEU A 338 -6.52 -3.86 7.38
C LEU A 338 -5.42 -3.84 6.32
N ASP A 339 -4.23 -3.35 6.65
CA ASP A 339 -3.08 -3.32 5.75
C ASP A 339 -2.67 -4.73 5.30
N ASP A 340 -2.52 -5.65 6.24
CA ASP A 340 -2.20 -7.06 5.95
C ASP A 340 -3.31 -7.76 5.15
N ALA A 341 -4.58 -7.49 5.48
CA ALA A 341 -5.73 -8.02 4.74
C ALA A 341 -5.73 -7.55 3.27
N LEU A 342 -5.46 -6.27 3.01
CA LEU A 342 -5.37 -5.74 1.65
C LEU A 342 -4.20 -6.33 0.86
N LEU A 343 -3.03 -6.49 1.48
CA LEU A 343 -1.87 -7.13 0.85
C LEU A 343 -2.15 -8.60 0.54
N HIS A 344 -2.79 -9.33 1.46
CA HIS A 344 -3.23 -10.69 1.23
C HIS A 344 -4.17 -10.80 0.03
N LEU A 345 -5.19 -9.93 -0.05
CA LEU A 345 -6.14 -9.90 -1.17
C LEU A 345 -5.46 -9.59 -2.51
N ARG A 346 -4.47 -8.70 -2.53
CA ARG A 346 -3.76 -8.31 -3.75
C ARG A 346 -2.87 -9.41 -4.31
N VAL A 347 -2.15 -10.10 -3.44
CA VAL A 347 -1.06 -11.00 -3.85
C VAL A 347 -1.49 -12.47 -3.82
N ASN A 348 -2.22 -12.88 -2.79
CA ASN A 348 -2.62 -14.28 -2.61
C ASN A 348 -3.98 -14.62 -3.21
N GLU A 349 -4.86 -13.62 -3.44
CA GLU A 349 -6.24 -13.81 -3.91
C GLU A 349 -6.52 -13.04 -5.22
N PRO A 350 -5.79 -13.32 -6.30
CA PRO A 350 -5.93 -12.56 -7.55
C PRO A 350 -7.31 -12.71 -8.19
N GLU A 351 -8.02 -13.81 -7.98
CA GLU A 351 -9.33 -14.10 -8.57
C GLU A 351 -10.50 -13.44 -7.83
N ILE A 352 -10.30 -12.99 -6.58
CA ILE A 352 -11.27 -12.16 -5.88
C ILE A 352 -11.31 -10.78 -6.53
N GLY A 353 -12.41 -10.45 -7.19
CA GLY A 353 -12.56 -9.19 -7.95
C GLY A 353 -13.24 -8.06 -7.17
N LEU A 354 -14.06 -8.41 -6.17
CA LEU A 354 -14.87 -7.48 -5.40
C LEU A 354 -14.68 -7.70 -3.90
N VAL A 355 -14.60 -6.61 -3.16
CA VAL A 355 -14.56 -6.56 -1.70
C VAL A 355 -15.78 -5.81 -1.20
N CYS A 356 -16.67 -6.49 -0.49
CA CYS A 356 -17.77 -5.87 0.23
C CYS A 356 -17.28 -5.45 1.60
N ILE A 357 -17.16 -4.15 1.82
CA ILE A 357 -16.70 -3.57 3.09
C ILE A 357 -17.90 -3.41 4.01
N ARG A 358 -17.78 -3.97 5.20
CA ARG A 358 -18.72 -3.85 6.31
C ARG A 358 -18.01 -3.30 7.52
N THR A 359 -18.72 -2.61 8.37
CA THR A 359 -18.23 -2.23 9.71
C THR A 359 -19.19 -2.76 10.75
N GLN A 360 -18.71 -2.93 11.97
CA GLN A 360 -19.52 -3.47 13.07
C GLN A 360 -19.14 -2.81 14.38
N GLY A 361 -20.09 -2.17 15.06
CA GLY A 361 -19.87 -1.45 16.32
C GLY A 361 -20.74 -0.21 16.46
N GLU A 362 -20.33 0.68 17.38
CA GLU A 362 -21.05 1.89 17.71
C GLU A 362 -20.36 3.12 17.10
N ILE A 363 -21.13 3.99 16.43
CA ILE A 363 -20.66 5.25 15.84
C ILE A 363 -19.92 6.10 16.85
N GLN A 364 -20.51 6.28 18.06
CA GLN A 364 -19.92 7.14 19.09
C GLN A 364 -18.55 6.66 19.54
N ASN A 365 -18.34 5.34 19.64
CA ASN A 365 -17.03 4.81 20.03
C ASN A 365 -15.94 5.13 19.01
N VAL A 366 -16.27 5.14 17.70
CA VAL A 366 -15.33 5.53 16.64
C VAL A 366 -15.01 7.02 16.74
N LEU A 367 -16.02 7.87 16.88
CA LEU A 367 -15.85 9.32 17.02
C LEU A 367 -15.03 9.68 18.26
N ASP A 368 -15.24 8.99 19.38
CA ASP A 368 -14.45 9.18 20.61
C ASP A 368 -12.97 8.86 20.39
N ARG A 369 -12.65 7.83 19.63
CA ARG A 369 -11.24 7.51 19.29
C ARG A 369 -10.65 8.53 18.34
N ASP A 370 -11.41 9.07 17.39
CA ASP A 370 -10.97 10.15 16.52
C ASP A 370 -10.71 11.43 17.31
N ALA A 371 -11.57 11.77 18.26
CA ALA A 371 -11.35 12.90 19.16
C ALA A 371 -10.08 12.72 20.02
N GLU A 372 -9.79 11.50 20.49
CA GLU A 372 -8.52 11.21 21.18
C GLU A 372 -7.31 11.46 20.28
N LEU A 373 -7.36 10.97 19.03
CA LEU A 373 -6.28 11.19 18.07
C LEU A 373 -6.09 12.67 17.77
N ALA A 374 -7.17 13.41 17.56
CA ALA A 374 -7.15 14.85 17.27
C ALA A 374 -6.59 15.66 18.45
N ALA A 375 -7.03 15.36 19.68
CA ALA A 375 -6.57 16.04 20.89
C ALA A 375 -5.08 15.80 21.21
N ASN A 376 -4.52 14.69 20.78
CA ASN A 376 -3.14 14.29 21.08
C ASN A 376 -2.23 14.31 19.82
N ARG A 377 -2.66 14.92 18.70
CA ARG A 377 -1.96 14.86 17.40
C ARG A 377 -0.52 15.38 17.40
N ASP A 378 -0.17 16.23 18.35
CA ASP A 378 1.19 16.77 18.51
C ASP A 378 2.15 15.76 19.16
N HIS A 379 1.62 14.72 19.81
CA HIS A 379 2.44 13.64 20.34
C HIS A 379 2.97 12.77 19.20
N TRP A 380 4.27 12.46 19.24
CA TRP A 380 4.97 11.76 18.17
C TRP A 380 4.28 10.44 17.75
N LEU A 381 3.84 9.62 18.70
CA LEU A 381 3.21 8.33 18.43
C LEU A 381 1.83 8.50 17.80
N VAL A 382 1.02 9.44 18.30
CA VAL A 382 -0.33 9.70 17.75
C VAL A 382 -0.22 10.20 16.32
N ARG A 383 0.75 11.08 16.04
CA ARG A 383 1.03 11.53 14.68
C ARG A 383 1.42 10.36 13.77
N GLU A 384 2.32 9.46 14.22
CA GLU A 384 2.72 8.29 13.42
C GLU A 384 1.55 7.32 13.18
N ILE A 385 0.63 7.17 14.16
CA ILE A 385 -0.61 6.39 13.99
C ILE A 385 -1.49 7.00 12.90
N ILE A 386 -1.76 8.30 12.95
CA ILE A 386 -2.56 9.01 11.92
C ILE A 386 -1.91 8.84 10.53
N LEU A 387 -0.60 8.98 10.43
CA LEU A 387 0.14 8.77 9.18
C LEU A 387 0.07 7.32 8.69
N GLN A 388 0.08 6.33 9.59
CA GLN A 388 -0.11 4.93 9.25
C GLN A 388 -1.52 4.69 8.71
N MET A 389 -2.55 5.20 9.38
CA MET A 389 -3.94 5.12 8.90
C MET A 389 -4.08 5.72 7.50
N ALA A 390 -3.50 6.90 7.26
CA ALA A 390 -3.51 7.54 5.94
C ALA A 390 -2.81 6.69 4.86
N ARG A 391 -1.70 6.02 5.18
CA ARG A 391 -1.01 5.11 4.23
C ARG A 391 -1.86 3.90 3.88
N VAL A 392 -2.51 3.29 4.87
CA VAL A 392 -3.39 2.14 4.65
C VAL A 392 -4.60 2.52 3.82
N LEU A 393 -5.22 3.67 4.08
CA LEU A 393 -6.32 4.19 3.28
C LEU A 393 -5.91 4.47 1.82
N ARG A 394 -4.70 5.01 1.58
CA ARG A 394 -4.17 5.14 0.21
C ARG A 394 -3.95 3.79 -0.48
N ARG A 395 -3.65 2.72 0.26
CA ARG A 395 -3.55 1.37 -0.31
C ARG A 395 -4.88 0.86 -0.86
N LEU A 396 -6.02 1.23 -0.27
CA LEU A 396 -7.35 0.98 -0.87
C LEU A 396 -7.43 1.58 -2.27
N ASP A 397 -7.10 2.86 -2.41
CA ASP A 397 -7.17 3.57 -3.70
C ASP A 397 -6.28 2.92 -4.78
N LEU A 398 -5.15 2.31 -4.38
CA LEU A 398 -4.16 1.68 -5.26
C LEU A 398 -4.45 0.19 -5.54
N THR A 399 -5.39 -0.42 -4.83
CA THR A 399 -5.72 -1.84 -4.94
C THR A 399 -6.68 -2.07 -6.11
N ALA A 400 -6.29 -2.93 -7.06
CA ALA A 400 -7.09 -3.25 -8.25
C ALA A 400 -8.20 -4.26 -7.92
N LYS A 401 -9.04 -3.93 -6.96
CA LYS A 401 -10.28 -4.63 -6.60
C LYS A 401 -11.40 -3.60 -6.61
N SER A 402 -12.62 -4.01 -6.97
CA SER A 402 -13.80 -3.19 -6.72
C SER A 402 -14.11 -3.18 -5.22
N PHE A 403 -14.59 -2.05 -4.70
CA PHE A 403 -15.01 -1.92 -3.30
C PHE A 403 -16.46 -1.47 -3.23
N PHE A 404 -17.29 -2.21 -2.51
CA PHE A 404 -18.66 -1.82 -2.19
C PHE A 404 -18.81 -1.70 -0.67
N SER A 405 -19.30 -0.57 -0.18
CA SER A 405 -19.69 -0.43 1.23
C SER A 405 -21.13 -0.88 1.41
N ILE A 406 -21.33 -1.80 2.34
CA ILE A 406 -22.65 -2.35 2.71
C ILE A 406 -22.96 -1.85 4.13
N ILE A 407 -23.95 -0.97 4.22
CA ILE A 407 -24.29 -0.23 5.43
C ILE A 407 -25.64 -0.73 5.92
N GLU A 408 -25.64 -1.48 7.02
CA GLU A 408 -26.78 -2.20 7.58
C GLU A 408 -26.80 -2.04 9.10
N PRO A 409 -27.84 -2.48 9.81
CA PRO A 409 -27.92 -2.34 11.26
C PRO A 409 -26.69 -2.87 11.98
N GLY A 410 -26.18 -2.09 12.95
CA GLY A 410 -24.93 -2.38 13.66
C GLY A 410 -23.65 -1.92 12.93
N SER A 411 -23.78 -1.28 11.76
CA SER A 411 -22.66 -0.62 11.09
C SER A 411 -22.22 0.64 11.85
N CYS A 412 -20.90 0.92 11.79
CA CYS A 412 -20.30 2.10 12.40
C CYS A 412 -19.42 2.88 11.41
N PHE A 413 -19.95 3.18 10.22
CA PHE A 413 -19.26 4.03 9.24
C PHE A 413 -19.24 5.48 9.71
N ALA A 414 -18.35 5.76 10.67
CA ALA A 414 -18.15 7.10 11.24
C ALA A 414 -16.67 7.44 11.36
N GLY A 415 -16.37 8.73 11.46
CA GLY A 415 -15.01 9.22 11.66
C GLY A 415 -14.01 8.58 10.70
N ASN A 416 -12.93 7.99 11.22
CA ASN A 416 -11.93 7.32 10.39
C ASN A 416 -12.48 6.14 9.57
N LEU A 417 -13.52 5.42 10.05
CA LEU A 417 -14.16 4.33 9.28
C LEU A 417 -15.09 4.87 8.18
N PHE A 418 -15.50 6.12 8.24
CA PHE A 418 -16.21 6.79 7.16
C PHE A 418 -15.33 6.94 5.89
N GLU A 419 -13.99 6.97 6.04
CA GLU A 419 -13.07 6.94 4.90
C GLU A 419 -13.19 5.65 4.06
N LEU A 420 -13.56 4.52 4.67
CA LEU A 420 -13.80 3.26 3.95
C LEU A 420 -15.03 3.36 3.04
N LEU A 421 -16.09 4.01 3.53
CA LEU A 421 -17.29 4.31 2.74
C LEU A 421 -16.92 5.19 1.54
N LEU A 422 -16.20 6.28 1.78
CA LEU A 422 -15.80 7.22 0.73
C LEU A 422 -14.80 6.64 -0.28
N ALA A 423 -13.99 5.65 0.13
CA ALA A 423 -13.04 4.96 -0.74
C ALA A 423 -13.71 3.90 -1.62
N SER A 424 -14.95 3.52 -1.31
CA SER A 424 -15.68 2.51 -2.08
C SER A 424 -16.18 3.05 -3.41
N ASP A 425 -16.18 2.16 -4.42
CA ASP A 425 -16.65 2.49 -5.78
C ASP A 425 -18.18 2.66 -5.84
N ARG A 426 -18.89 1.95 -4.94
CA ARG A 426 -20.34 2.09 -4.69
C ARG A 426 -20.63 1.88 -3.21
N SER A 427 -21.72 2.46 -2.73
CA SER A 427 -22.22 2.25 -1.37
C SER A 427 -23.72 2.01 -1.38
N TYR A 428 -24.14 1.07 -0.56
CA TYR A 428 -25.53 0.67 -0.36
C TYR A 428 -25.86 0.85 1.12
N MET A 429 -26.90 1.59 1.43
CA MET A 429 -27.35 1.86 2.78
C MET A 429 -28.81 1.45 2.92
N LEU A 430 -29.09 0.51 3.84
CA LEU A 430 -30.43 -0.01 4.03
C LEU A 430 -31.38 1.11 4.50
N ASN A 431 -32.50 1.27 3.81
CA ASN A 431 -33.59 2.14 4.22
C ASN A 431 -34.70 1.29 4.86
N ASN A 432 -34.62 1.14 6.19
CA ASN A 432 -35.64 0.41 6.96
C ASN A 432 -36.17 1.31 8.09
N PRO A 433 -37.47 1.63 8.09
CA PRO A 433 -38.05 2.51 9.11
C PRO A 433 -38.05 1.90 10.51
N ASP A 434 -37.98 0.56 10.62
CA ASP A 434 -38.00 -0.15 11.91
C ASP A 434 -36.58 -0.32 12.50
N GLU A 435 -35.54 -0.22 11.69
CA GLU A 435 -34.12 -0.39 12.09
C GLU A 435 -33.26 0.75 11.52
N MET A 436 -33.13 1.83 12.26
CA MET A 436 -32.39 3.00 11.80
C MET A 436 -30.91 2.69 11.58
N VAL A 437 -30.42 3.06 10.42
CA VAL A 437 -29.00 2.96 10.04
C VAL A 437 -28.46 4.37 9.87
N GLU A 438 -27.27 4.61 10.39
CA GLU A 438 -26.67 5.94 10.43
C GLU A 438 -25.21 5.93 9.97
N ILE A 439 -24.75 7.07 9.42
CA ILE A 439 -23.34 7.35 9.11
C ILE A 439 -22.97 8.75 9.62
N MET A 440 -21.69 8.96 9.95
CA MET A 440 -21.25 10.26 10.45
C MET A 440 -19.79 10.60 10.10
N PRO A 441 -19.51 11.66 9.34
CA PRO A 441 -18.15 12.19 9.22
C PRO A 441 -17.62 12.67 10.58
N GLY A 442 -16.31 12.58 10.78
CA GLY A 442 -15.63 13.09 11.97
C GLY A 442 -14.58 14.15 11.65
N GLU A 443 -14.00 14.76 12.66
CA GLU A 443 -12.99 15.83 12.54
C GLU A 443 -11.81 15.42 11.67
N LEU A 444 -11.32 14.18 11.78
CA LEU A 444 -10.15 13.71 11.03
C LEU A 444 -10.40 13.60 9.51
N ASN A 445 -11.65 13.47 9.07
CA ASN A 445 -12.00 13.47 7.65
C ASN A 445 -11.75 14.82 6.96
N ALA A 446 -11.60 15.90 7.74
CA ALA A 446 -11.33 17.25 7.21
C ALA A 446 -9.93 17.41 6.58
N GLY A 447 -9.00 16.47 6.79
CA GLY A 447 -7.66 16.59 6.21
C GLY A 447 -6.60 15.64 6.75
N ALA A 448 -6.89 14.80 7.75
CA ALA A 448 -5.90 13.89 8.33
C ALA A 448 -5.54 12.73 7.36
N PHE A 449 -6.42 12.38 6.43
CA PHE A 449 -6.28 11.22 5.55
C PHE A 449 -6.29 11.61 4.05
N PRO A 450 -5.32 12.41 3.57
CA PRO A 450 -5.30 12.82 2.17
C PRO A 450 -5.05 11.62 1.25
N MET A 451 -5.74 11.61 0.12
CA MET A 451 -5.47 10.72 -1.01
C MET A 451 -4.09 11.01 -1.62
N SER A 452 -3.62 10.15 -2.52
CA SER A 452 -2.33 10.33 -3.20
C SER A 452 -2.23 11.62 -4.04
N ASN A 453 -3.37 12.18 -4.46
CA ASN A 453 -3.45 13.47 -5.18
C ASN A 453 -3.57 14.69 -4.26
N GLY A 454 -3.53 14.51 -2.94
CA GLY A 454 -3.56 15.58 -1.93
C GLY A 454 -4.96 16.05 -1.51
N LEU A 455 -6.03 15.57 -2.15
CA LEU A 455 -7.41 15.87 -1.75
C LEU A 455 -7.87 14.96 -0.61
N THR A 456 -8.83 15.43 0.19
CA THR A 456 -9.64 14.50 1.00
C THR A 456 -10.60 13.73 0.10
N ARG A 457 -11.11 12.56 0.54
CA ARG A 457 -12.10 11.81 -0.24
C ARG A 457 -13.42 12.57 -0.38
N LEU A 458 -13.82 13.36 0.61
CA LEU A 458 -14.96 14.27 0.51
C LEU A 458 -14.75 15.36 -0.54
N GLN A 459 -13.57 15.98 -0.58
CA GLN A 459 -13.25 16.95 -1.64
C GLN A 459 -13.26 16.31 -3.02
N SER A 460 -12.73 15.10 -3.15
CA SER A 460 -12.75 14.36 -4.42
C SER A 460 -14.17 13.97 -4.84
N ARG A 461 -15.05 13.60 -3.89
CA ARG A 461 -16.45 13.25 -4.13
C ARG A 461 -17.27 14.46 -4.62
N PHE A 462 -17.03 15.63 -4.05
CA PHE A 462 -17.80 16.86 -4.31
C PHE A 462 -17.01 17.90 -5.11
N LEU A 463 -16.24 17.49 -6.12
CA LEU A 463 -15.45 18.40 -6.97
C LEU A 463 -16.30 19.50 -7.61
N ALA A 464 -17.53 19.21 -8.02
CA ALA A 464 -18.45 20.17 -8.62
C ALA A 464 -19.14 21.06 -7.58
N GLU A 465 -19.23 20.61 -6.34
CA GLU A 465 -19.97 21.27 -5.25
C GLU A 465 -19.14 21.30 -3.95
N PRO A 466 -17.98 21.99 -3.92
CA PRO A 466 -17.05 21.93 -2.79
C PRO A 466 -17.67 22.31 -1.43
N LYS A 467 -18.76 23.08 -1.43
CA LYS A 467 -19.49 23.44 -0.20
C LYS A 467 -20.09 22.22 0.50
N LYS A 468 -20.55 21.21 -0.25
CA LYS A 468 -21.12 20.00 0.32
C LYS A 468 -20.12 19.23 1.20
N ALA A 469 -18.83 19.26 0.85
CA ALA A 469 -17.80 18.68 1.70
C ALA A 469 -17.72 19.36 3.07
N TYR A 470 -17.88 20.68 3.14
CA TYR A 470 -17.92 21.43 4.40
C TYR A 470 -19.23 21.22 5.16
N GLU A 471 -20.37 21.19 4.45
CA GLU A 471 -21.68 20.96 5.04
C GLU A 471 -21.77 19.59 5.72
N ALA A 472 -21.13 18.57 5.13
CA ALA A 472 -21.04 17.24 5.72
C ALA A 472 -20.30 17.24 7.08
N PHE A 473 -19.25 18.07 7.24
CA PHE A 473 -18.52 18.22 8.50
C PHE A 473 -19.22 19.09 9.53
N ALA A 474 -19.96 20.08 9.07
CA ALA A 474 -20.63 21.04 9.95
C ALA A 474 -21.83 20.45 10.69
N ARG A 475 -22.19 19.21 10.36
CA ARG A 475 -23.35 18.55 10.95
C ARG A 475 -22.98 17.93 12.30
N GLU A 476 -23.79 18.23 13.32
CA GLU A 476 -23.58 17.76 14.70
C GLU A 476 -24.28 16.43 15.01
N ARG A 477 -25.10 15.90 14.09
CA ARG A 477 -25.81 14.63 14.26
C ARG A 477 -25.55 13.68 13.08
N PRO A 478 -25.69 12.37 13.26
CA PRO A 478 -25.58 11.41 12.16
C PRO A 478 -26.56 11.69 11.03
N PHE A 479 -26.23 11.20 9.85
CA PHE A 479 -27.11 11.11 8.69
C PHE A 479 -27.84 9.76 8.75
N ASP A 480 -29.16 9.78 8.72
CA ASP A 480 -29.94 8.61 8.39
C ASP A 480 -29.85 8.30 6.89
N THR A 481 -30.51 7.23 6.45
CA THR A 481 -30.39 6.75 5.07
C THR A 481 -30.91 7.74 4.05
N GLU A 482 -32.06 8.36 4.25
CA GLU A 482 -32.63 9.34 3.31
C GLU A 482 -31.78 10.61 3.23
N GLU A 483 -31.31 11.10 4.36
CA GLU A 483 -30.42 12.25 4.45
C GLU A 483 -29.06 11.99 3.82
N ALA A 484 -28.49 10.80 4.01
CA ALA A 484 -27.21 10.38 3.42
C ALA A 484 -27.30 10.31 1.90
N GLU A 485 -28.39 9.79 1.36
CA GLU A 485 -28.63 9.75 -0.09
C GLU A 485 -28.84 11.16 -0.65
N ALA A 486 -29.70 11.95 -0.03
CA ALA A 486 -29.97 13.35 -0.44
C ALA A 486 -28.69 14.23 -0.38
N ALA A 487 -27.83 14.00 0.61
CA ALA A 487 -26.54 14.68 0.74
C ALA A 487 -25.50 14.16 -0.29
N GLY A 488 -25.75 13.04 -0.98
CA GLY A 488 -24.83 12.41 -1.91
C GLY A 488 -23.67 11.68 -1.23
N LEU A 489 -23.81 11.29 0.02
CA LEU A 489 -22.81 10.54 0.79
C LEU A 489 -22.85 9.05 0.50
N VAL A 490 -24.02 8.51 0.12
CA VAL A 490 -24.19 7.13 -0.34
C VAL A 490 -24.67 7.09 -1.78
N THR A 491 -24.53 5.93 -2.43
CA THR A 491 -24.88 5.76 -3.85
C THR A 491 -26.32 5.29 -4.03
N PHE A 492 -26.75 4.34 -3.19
CA PHE A 492 -28.07 3.72 -3.24
C PHE A 492 -28.63 3.52 -1.84
N ALA A 493 -29.95 3.66 -1.70
CA ALA A 493 -30.69 3.51 -0.45
C ALA A 493 -31.89 2.56 -0.63
N PRO A 494 -31.67 1.26 -0.94
CA PRO A 494 -32.73 0.28 -1.12
C PRO A 494 -33.54 0.10 0.17
N ASP A 495 -34.84 -0.17 0.02
CA ASP A 495 -35.69 -0.56 1.14
C ASP A 495 -35.43 -2.02 1.59
N ASP A 496 -36.03 -2.41 2.70
CA ASP A 496 -35.83 -3.74 3.28
C ASP A 496 -36.38 -4.88 2.42
N LEU A 497 -37.38 -4.62 1.55
CA LEU A 497 -37.96 -5.62 0.68
C LEU A 497 -37.02 -5.98 -0.48
N ASP A 498 -36.31 -5.00 -1.01
CA ASP A 498 -35.42 -5.16 -2.16
C ASP A 498 -33.95 -5.35 -1.78
N TRP A 499 -33.57 -5.15 -0.49
CA TRP A 499 -32.19 -5.13 0.00
C TRP A 499 -31.34 -6.32 -0.44
N ASP A 500 -31.79 -7.53 -0.11
CA ASP A 500 -31.00 -8.74 -0.39
C ASP A 500 -30.84 -8.98 -1.90
N ASP A 501 -31.87 -8.71 -2.70
CA ASP A 501 -31.82 -8.86 -4.15
C ASP A 501 -30.95 -7.78 -4.81
N GLU A 502 -31.05 -6.53 -4.39
CA GLU A 502 -30.21 -5.43 -4.91
C GLU A 502 -28.72 -5.71 -4.65
N ILE A 503 -28.34 -6.08 -3.43
CA ILE A 503 -26.95 -6.43 -3.10
C ILE A 503 -26.48 -7.64 -3.90
N ARG A 504 -27.30 -8.69 -3.97
CA ARG A 504 -26.97 -9.90 -4.76
C ARG A 504 -26.73 -9.57 -6.21
N MET A 505 -27.65 -8.82 -6.85
CA MET A 505 -27.55 -8.43 -8.25
C MET A 505 -26.32 -7.54 -8.51
N ALA A 506 -26.06 -6.57 -7.63
CA ALA A 506 -24.90 -5.70 -7.74
C ALA A 506 -23.57 -6.47 -7.69
N ILE A 507 -23.47 -7.47 -6.81
CA ILE A 507 -22.30 -8.36 -6.70
C ILE A 507 -22.15 -9.19 -7.98
N GLU A 508 -23.23 -9.84 -8.44
CA GLU A 508 -23.23 -10.68 -9.64
C GLU A 508 -22.86 -9.88 -10.90
N GLU A 509 -23.45 -8.70 -11.07
CA GLU A 509 -23.10 -7.78 -12.14
C GLU A 509 -21.60 -7.46 -12.11
N ARG A 510 -21.11 -6.91 -10.99
CA ARG A 510 -19.72 -6.44 -10.88
C ARG A 510 -18.71 -7.56 -11.10
N THR A 511 -18.96 -8.74 -10.54
CA THR A 511 -18.04 -9.88 -10.66
C THR A 511 -18.10 -10.57 -12.03
N SER A 512 -19.11 -10.29 -12.87
CA SER A 512 -19.23 -10.80 -14.24
C SER A 512 -18.46 -9.99 -15.27
N LEU A 513 -18.11 -8.74 -14.97
CA LEU A 513 -17.45 -7.83 -15.91
C LEU A 513 -15.97 -8.18 -16.12
N SER A 514 -15.40 -7.71 -17.25
CA SER A 514 -13.98 -7.89 -17.54
C SER A 514 -13.10 -7.30 -16.44
N PRO A 515 -12.24 -8.11 -15.78
CA PRO A 515 -11.36 -7.63 -14.71
C PRO A 515 -10.34 -6.60 -15.20
N ASP A 516 -9.86 -6.73 -16.44
CA ASP A 516 -8.91 -5.78 -17.04
C ASP A 516 -9.58 -4.41 -17.27
N ALA A 517 -10.83 -4.40 -17.79
CA ALA A 517 -11.57 -3.16 -18.01
C ALA A 517 -11.92 -2.46 -16.69
N LEU A 518 -12.36 -3.23 -15.68
CA LEU A 518 -12.63 -2.68 -14.35
C LEU A 518 -11.37 -2.08 -13.72
N THR A 519 -10.21 -2.73 -13.82
CA THR A 519 -8.95 -2.22 -13.30
C THR A 519 -8.60 -0.86 -13.90
N GLY A 520 -8.68 -0.72 -15.23
CA GLY A 520 -8.41 0.55 -15.91
C GLY A 520 -9.43 1.64 -15.60
N MET A 521 -10.70 1.28 -15.53
CA MET A 521 -11.80 2.21 -15.19
C MET A 521 -11.63 2.75 -13.76
N GLU A 522 -11.48 1.88 -12.79
CA GLU A 522 -11.36 2.25 -11.38
C GLU A 522 -10.10 3.10 -11.12
N ALA A 523 -8.95 2.72 -11.69
CA ALA A 523 -7.73 3.51 -11.61
C ALA A 523 -7.87 4.91 -12.23
N SER A 524 -8.72 5.08 -13.24
CA SER A 524 -8.99 6.38 -13.85
C SER A 524 -9.97 7.21 -13.02
N LEU A 525 -11.00 6.60 -12.42
CA LEU A 525 -12.05 7.31 -11.68
C LEU A 525 -11.62 7.72 -10.26
N ARG A 526 -10.86 6.87 -9.54
CA ARG A 526 -10.46 7.11 -8.15
C ARG A 526 -9.57 8.34 -7.96
N PHE A 527 -8.86 8.77 -8.99
CA PHE A 527 -7.94 9.91 -8.91
C PHE A 527 -8.47 11.14 -9.66
N ALA A 528 -9.75 11.44 -9.50
CA ALA A 528 -10.30 12.73 -9.93
C ALA A 528 -9.61 13.88 -9.18
N GLY A 529 -9.46 15.06 -9.81
CA GLY A 529 -8.86 16.24 -9.14
C GLY A 529 -7.68 16.87 -9.89
N PRO A 530 -6.61 17.28 -9.22
CA PRO A 530 -5.74 18.40 -9.62
C PRO A 530 -4.81 18.22 -10.84
N GLU A 531 -4.78 17.12 -11.54
CA GLU A 531 -4.06 17.05 -12.82
C GLU A 531 -4.84 17.74 -13.96
N THR A 532 -4.15 18.13 -15.04
CA THR A 532 -4.81 18.65 -16.23
C THR A 532 -5.57 17.55 -16.97
N MET A 533 -6.59 17.93 -17.74
CA MET A 533 -7.36 16.98 -18.57
C MET A 533 -6.45 16.24 -19.53
N ASP A 534 -5.53 16.94 -20.19
CA ASP A 534 -4.61 16.36 -21.16
C ASP A 534 -3.68 15.30 -20.53
N THR A 535 -3.09 15.58 -19.36
CA THR A 535 -2.22 14.63 -18.68
C THR A 535 -2.98 13.39 -18.21
N LYS A 536 -4.23 13.54 -17.77
CA LYS A 536 -5.09 12.41 -17.39
C LYS A 536 -5.47 11.55 -18.60
N ILE A 537 -5.85 12.16 -19.71
CA ILE A 537 -6.24 11.44 -20.92
C ILE A 537 -5.03 10.74 -21.52
N TYR A 538 -3.97 11.46 -21.83
CA TYR A 538 -2.84 10.90 -22.58
C TYR A 538 -1.83 10.15 -21.71
N GLY A 539 -1.60 10.57 -20.49
CA GLY A 539 -0.68 9.92 -19.58
C GLY A 539 -1.26 8.74 -18.78
N ARG A 540 -2.60 8.68 -18.64
CA ARG A 540 -3.26 7.65 -17.82
C ARG A 540 -4.30 6.83 -18.60
N LEU A 541 -5.40 7.45 -19.08
CA LEU A 541 -6.48 6.73 -19.74
C LEU A 541 -6.00 6.02 -21.02
N THR A 542 -5.24 6.72 -21.87
CA THR A 542 -4.67 6.15 -23.09
C THR A 542 -3.72 4.99 -22.79
N ALA A 543 -2.90 5.09 -21.73
CA ALA A 543 -2.00 4.02 -21.31
C ALA A 543 -2.78 2.77 -20.86
N TRP A 544 -3.84 2.94 -20.06
CA TRP A 544 -4.74 1.85 -19.68
C TRP A 544 -5.43 1.23 -20.88
N GLN A 545 -5.96 2.04 -21.80
CA GLN A 545 -6.63 1.55 -23.00
C GLN A 545 -5.67 0.79 -23.91
N ASN A 546 -4.45 1.28 -24.10
CA ASN A 546 -3.41 0.58 -24.85
C ASN A 546 -3.07 -0.79 -24.24
N TRP A 547 -2.99 -0.88 -22.91
CA TRP A 547 -2.80 -2.15 -22.21
C TRP A 547 -3.98 -3.09 -22.38
N ILE A 548 -5.23 -2.60 -22.23
CA ILE A 548 -6.46 -3.39 -22.36
C ILE A 548 -6.58 -3.98 -23.76
N PHE A 549 -6.26 -3.23 -24.81
CA PHE A 549 -6.33 -3.70 -26.19
C PHE A 549 -5.38 -4.87 -26.53
N GLN A 550 -4.42 -5.17 -25.65
CA GLN A 550 -3.54 -6.33 -25.82
C GLN A 550 -3.93 -7.52 -24.93
N ARG A 551 -4.94 -7.34 -24.05
CA ARG A 551 -5.32 -8.38 -23.10
C ARG A 551 -6.22 -9.43 -23.74
N PRO A 552 -6.02 -10.74 -23.40
CA PRO A 552 -6.88 -11.82 -23.87
C PRO A 552 -8.37 -11.61 -23.56
N ASN A 553 -8.69 -10.97 -22.43
CA ASN A 553 -10.08 -10.66 -22.06
C ASN A 553 -10.75 -9.67 -23.02
N ALA A 554 -9.99 -8.84 -23.73
CA ALA A 554 -10.50 -7.95 -24.75
C ALA A 554 -10.48 -8.60 -26.16
N VAL A 555 -9.30 -9.05 -26.62
CA VAL A 555 -9.04 -9.40 -28.03
C VAL A 555 -8.70 -10.88 -28.26
N GLY A 556 -8.59 -11.70 -27.21
CA GLY A 556 -8.37 -13.14 -27.35
C GLY A 556 -9.58 -13.87 -27.95
N PRO A 557 -9.47 -15.17 -28.26
CA PRO A 557 -10.57 -15.94 -28.87
C PRO A 557 -11.89 -15.90 -28.07
N ASN A 558 -11.78 -15.83 -26.75
CA ASN A 558 -12.92 -15.72 -25.82
C ASN A 558 -13.16 -14.26 -25.35
N GLY A 559 -12.41 -13.30 -25.86
CA GLY A 559 -12.48 -11.90 -25.43
C GLY A 559 -13.74 -11.18 -25.88
N ALA A 560 -14.08 -10.10 -25.17
CA ALA A 560 -15.32 -9.37 -25.38
C ALA A 560 -15.42 -8.74 -26.80
N LEU A 561 -14.34 -8.08 -27.28
CA LEU A 561 -14.32 -7.48 -28.62
C LEU A 561 -14.44 -8.54 -29.73
N THR A 562 -13.76 -9.67 -29.58
CA THR A 562 -13.78 -10.77 -30.55
C THR A 562 -15.18 -11.43 -30.67
N ASN A 563 -15.93 -11.45 -29.57
CA ASN A 563 -17.27 -12.08 -29.52
C ASN A 563 -18.43 -11.08 -29.58
N TYR A 564 -18.14 -9.79 -29.74
CA TYR A 564 -19.18 -8.78 -29.87
C TYR A 564 -20.08 -9.05 -31.09
N GLY A 565 -21.39 -9.06 -30.87
CA GLY A 565 -22.39 -9.34 -31.91
C GLY A 565 -22.50 -10.82 -32.30
N LYS A 566 -21.80 -11.74 -31.63
CA LYS A 566 -21.94 -13.19 -31.83
C LYS A 566 -22.85 -13.79 -30.74
N PRO A 567 -23.46 -14.97 -30.98
CA PRO A 567 -24.27 -15.65 -29.97
C PRO A 567 -23.47 -16.20 -28.78
N THR A 568 -22.15 -16.24 -28.91
CA THR A 568 -21.23 -16.70 -27.83
C THR A 568 -20.90 -15.55 -26.87
N GLN A 569 -21.08 -15.78 -25.57
CA GLN A 569 -20.67 -14.83 -24.55
C GLN A 569 -19.14 -14.86 -24.34
N ALA A 570 -18.57 -13.69 -24.02
CA ALA A 570 -17.17 -13.61 -23.64
C ALA A 570 -16.90 -14.42 -22.36
N LYS A 571 -15.70 -15.02 -22.29
CA LYS A 571 -15.19 -15.73 -21.09
C LYS A 571 -13.88 -15.07 -20.66
N PHE A 572 -13.81 -14.69 -19.40
CA PHE A 572 -12.66 -13.95 -18.85
C PHE A 572 -11.77 -14.80 -17.96
N ASP A 573 -10.47 -14.52 -17.98
CA ASP A 573 -9.57 -14.84 -16.88
C ASP A 573 -9.77 -13.74 -15.81
N TYR A 574 -10.36 -14.10 -14.68
CA TYR A 574 -10.82 -13.14 -13.68
C TYR A 574 -9.72 -12.61 -12.74
N LYS A 575 -8.47 -12.95 -12.97
CA LYS A 575 -7.36 -12.41 -12.15
C LYS A 575 -7.23 -10.90 -12.30
N ARG A 576 -7.24 -10.21 -11.16
CA ARG A 576 -7.07 -8.75 -11.07
C ARG A 576 -5.61 -8.39 -10.79
N THR A 577 -5.15 -7.22 -11.29
CA THR A 577 -3.75 -6.78 -11.18
C THR A 577 -3.63 -5.39 -10.57
#